data_21576bd3af996870af07ccdffe84639e
#
_entry.id   21576bd3af996870af07ccdffe84639e
#
_cell.length_a   1.000
_cell.length_b   1.000
_cell.length_c   1.000
_cell.angle_alpha   90.00
_cell.angle_beta   90.00
_cell.angle_gamma   90.00
#
_symmetry.space_group_name_H-M   'P 1'
#
loop_
_entity.id
_entity.type
_entity.pdbx_description
1 polymer ?
#
loop_
_entity_poly.entity_id
_entity_poly.type
_entity_poly.pdbx_seq_one_letter_code
_entity_poly.pdbx_strand_id
1 'polypeptide(L)'
;MQIDNIINPDVDSQIKKVEDRVQDQMNSGNEVFDIKVDLLQYMRQSVFAEKGKGLEIEHKFHFQDIEEQDCLLMQVPNINESGYYSGIVGLKSWIDKYHPELRVAIVDPVIDYFFLNPPDKQGEFFNLFNTYSKQSQYWLLYEHQQIFDIAYGFVGRYIEKAKPKFLGFSIIDGNIDATLAIAKLIKEKYPEVKILVGGNGVEVLDFGRLPNANYRTNEYTFIDAIARGDGEMTFADILKSDWSEESLMSIPGLIWNCNGVFIHNRMRANIPMDALPIPDYSSLEDNYYYKSVYQDTKPITMSRGCPYRCSFCSVPDYIPEYRYRTVENVLEELEGWVKKGKKYFFCHDSIINGNPKWLKELCEKIIERGLDINIGGNVRLQSQMRDIETIRLYRRAGLTKFITGFESYSEPVLKHMKKYTDVEGVREIFENVRKVNEENKGTKYEFPLLFGMQIIVGYLNESDEDFQKTLDFVEEFRDCMAEIVTCSVFLLHQTLLVKWRDVEKQYLEYHNGVNFTTKWNTPMDRLRRIEQAEETFKRIGIPYSIYNRGLYLELKEQQEKEQQSNEEIVVIDPIIQTEEEPIILFEDLNDIPKPQYKKNLI
;
A
#
# COMPACT_ATOMS: atom_id res chain seq x y z
N MET A 1 -8.85 2.88 -30.23
CA MET A 1 -10.02 3.74 -29.98
C MET A 1 -9.43 5.05 -29.49
N GLN A 2 -9.60 6.13 -30.21
CA GLN A 2 -8.98 7.42 -29.88
C GLN A 2 -9.64 7.96 -28.61
N ILE A 3 -8.85 8.24 -27.60
CA ILE A 3 -9.23 8.79 -26.29
C ILE A 3 -9.91 10.17 -26.42
N ASP A 4 -9.68 10.87 -27.52
CA ASP A 4 -10.19 12.22 -27.79
C ASP A 4 -11.73 12.32 -27.92
N ASN A 5 -12.47 11.21 -27.91
CA ASN A 5 -13.92 11.21 -28.03
C ASN A 5 -14.66 10.95 -26.69
N ILE A 6 -13.96 10.89 -25.55
CA ILE A 6 -14.57 10.67 -24.22
C ILE A 6 -14.60 11.96 -23.39
N ILE A 7 -14.09 13.06 -23.89
CA ILE A 7 -14.22 14.35 -23.22
C ILE A 7 -15.68 14.75 -23.30
N ASN A 8 -16.39 14.60 -22.17
CA ASN A 8 -17.76 15.06 -22.03
C ASN A 8 -17.77 16.58 -22.28
N PRO A 9 -18.54 17.09 -23.28
CA PRO A 9 -18.52 18.52 -23.64
C PRO A 9 -19.08 19.46 -22.57
N ASP A 10 -19.47 18.94 -21.39
CA ASP A 10 -20.10 19.69 -20.30
C ASP A 10 -19.31 19.66 -18.98
N VAL A 11 -17.97 19.52 -19.06
CA VAL A 11 -17.10 19.50 -17.88
C VAL A 11 -17.29 20.75 -17.00
N ASP A 12 -17.38 21.92 -17.60
CA ASP A 12 -17.57 23.18 -16.85
C ASP A 12 -18.90 23.23 -16.10
N SER A 13 -19.97 22.70 -16.67
CA SER A 13 -21.27 22.57 -16.00
C SER A 13 -21.23 21.57 -14.85
N GLN A 14 -20.50 20.47 -15.00
CA GLN A 14 -20.31 19.50 -13.93
C GLN A 14 -19.45 20.06 -12.79
N ILE A 15 -18.36 20.74 -13.11
CA ILE A 15 -17.53 21.45 -12.14
C ILE A 15 -18.39 22.41 -11.33
N LYS A 16 -19.17 23.26 -12.00
CA LYS A 16 -20.04 24.23 -11.32
C LYS A 16 -21.06 23.55 -10.42
N LYS A 17 -21.69 22.45 -10.84
CA LYS A 17 -22.63 21.68 -9.99
C LYS A 17 -21.96 21.12 -8.74
N VAL A 18 -20.69 20.67 -8.84
CA VAL A 18 -19.92 20.21 -7.69
C VAL A 18 -19.61 21.37 -6.75
N GLU A 19 -19.12 22.49 -7.28
CA GLU A 19 -18.81 23.71 -6.52
C GLU A 19 -20.05 24.23 -5.78
N ASP A 20 -21.19 24.35 -6.47
CA ASP A 20 -22.46 24.78 -5.88
C ASP A 20 -22.91 23.83 -4.76
N ARG A 21 -22.85 22.52 -4.98
CA ARG A 21 -23.24 21.51 -3.98
C ARG A 21 -22.36 21.57 -2.74
N VAL A 22 -21.03 21.65 -2.91
CA VAL A 22 -20.08 21.77 -1.80
C VAL A 22 -20.34 23.07 -1.04
N GLN A 23 -20.59 24.17 -1.75
CA GLN A 23 -20.88 25.46 -1.12
C GLN A 23 -22.20 25.45 -0.35
N ASP A 24 -23.25 24.84 -0.89
CA ASP A 24 -24.56 24.72 -0.23
C ASP A 24 -24.46 23.86 1.05
N GLN A 25 -23.71 22.78 1.01
CA GLN A 25 -23.49 21.93 2.18
C GLN A 25 -22.66 22.65 3.26
N MET A 26 -21.66 23.42 2.88
CA MET A 26 -20.89 24.26 3.82
C MET A 26 -21.75 25.37 4.44
N ASN A 27 -22.64 25.99 3.65
CA ASN A 27 -23.53 27.06 4.12
C ASN A 27 -24.66 26.52 5.02
N SER A 28 -24.97 25.23 4.98
CA SER A 28 -26.00 24.61 5.81
C SER A 28 -25.65 24.49 7.30
N GLY A 29 -24.43 24.86 7.70
CA GLY A 29 -24.00 24.91 9.08
C GLY A 29 -23.84 23.54 9.76
N ASN A 30 -23.79 22.47 9.00
CA ASN A 30 -23.55 21.12 9.54
C ASN A 30 -22.05 20.92 9.82
N GLU A 31 -21.55 21.59 10.86
CA GLU A 31 -20.17 21.41 11.34
C GLU A 31 -20.04 20.23 12.32
N VAL A 32 -21.18 19.71 12.83
CA VAL A 32 -21.21 18.62 13.80
C VAL A 32 -21.86 17.40 13.18
N PHE A 33 -21.09 16.34 12.99
CA PHE A 33 -21.59 15.05 12.53
C PHE A 33 -21.63 14.07 13.70
N ASP A 34 -22.82 13.58 14.05
CA ASP A 34 -22.97 12.44 14.96
C ASP A 34 -22.59 11.17 14.18
N ILE A 35 -21.30 10.85 14.20
CA ILE A 35 -20.82 9.60 13.57
C ILE A 35 -21.11 8.45 14.54
N LYS A 36 -22.33 8.00 14.59
CA LYS A 36 -22.69 6.67 15.07
C LYS A 36 -22.34 5.61 14.03
N VAL A 37 -21.21 5.76 13.39
CA VAL A 37 -20.82 4.84 12.35
C VAL A 37 -20.10 3.69 12.98
N ASP A 38 -20.44 2.54 12.51
CA ASP A 38 -19.61 1.35 12.47
C ASP A 38 -18.30 1.57 11.64
N LEU A 39 -17.82 2.84 11.56
CA LEU A 39 -16.44 3.16 11.16
C LEU A 39 -15.48 2.31 11.99
N LEU A 40 -15.81 2.12 13.26
CA LEU A 40 -15.12 1.20 14.16
C LEU A 40 -15.23 -0.26 13.71
N GLN A 41 -16.22 -0.65 12.94
CA GLN A 41 -16.31 -2.00 12.41
C GLN A 41 -15.34 -2.21 11.25
N TYR A 42 -15.15 -1.20 10.42
CA TYR A 42 -14.11 -1.17 9.38
C TYR A 42 -12.71 -0.98 9.96
N MET A 43 -12.62 -0.23 11.05
CA MET A 43 -11.39 0.11 11.76
C MET A 43 -11.05 -0.88 12.90
N ARG A 44 -11.80 -1.96 13.03
CA ARG A 44 -11.56 -3.08 13.98
C ARG A 44 -10.20 -3.75 13.83
N GLN A 45 -9.45 -3.40 12.82
CA GLN A 45 -8.08 -3.87 12.61
C GLN A 45 -7.05 -3.11 13.46
N SER A 46 -7.38 -1.98 14.05
CA SER A 46 -6.51 -1.34 15.03
C SER A 46 -6.57 -2.13 16.36
N VAL A 47 -5.51 -2.85 16.65
CA VAL A 47 -5.36 -3.68 17.87
C VAL A 47 -5.48 -2.88 19.17
N PHE A 48 -5.35 -1.58 19.08
CA PHE A 48 -5.33 -0.66 20.21
C PHE A 48 -6.59 0.20 20.32
N ALA A 49 -7.57 0.08 19.41
CA ALA A 49 -8.81 0.82 19.50
C ALA A 49 -9.66 0.26 20.65
N GLU A 50 -9.84 1.01 21.72
CA GLU A 50 -10.87 0.74 22.69
C GLU A 50 -12.25 0.77 22.03
N LYS A 51 -13.09 -0.22 22.33
CA LYS A 51 -14.44 -0.35 21.77
C LYS A 51 -15.23 0.93 21.98
N GLY A 52 -15.61 1.54 20.89
CA GLY A 52 -16.23 2.83 20.72
C GLY A 52 -17.15 3.33 21.81
N LYS A 53 -16.77 4.46 22.34
CA LYS A 53 -17.75 5.44 22.84
C LYS A 53 -18.10 6.31 21.66
N GLY A 54 -19.38 6.56 21.42
CA GLY A 54 -19.83 7.51 20.41
C GLY A 54 -19.09 8.83 20.61
N LEU A 55 -18.33 9.26 19.61
CA LEU A 55 -17.57 10.49 19.63
C LEU A 55 -18.38 11.52 18.84
N GLU A 56 -18.71 12.63 19.49
CA GLU A 56 -19.14 13.83 18.78
C GLU A 56 -17.89 14.42 18.11
N ILE A 57 -18.01 14.72 16.80
CA ILE A 57 -16.89 15.09 15.97
C ILE A 57 -17.20 16.40 15.29
N GLU A 58 -16.35 17.36 15.54
CA GLU A 58 -16.29 18.60 14.81
C GLU A 58 -15.19 18.48 13.74
N HIS A 59 -15.58 18.56 12.47
CA HIS A 59 -14.64 18.58 11.36
C HIS A 59 -14.48 20.02 10.85
N LYS A 60 -13.24 20.49 10.83
CA LYS A 60 -12.88 21.78 10.25
C LYS A 60 -12.28 21.56 8.85
N PHE A 61 -12.89 22.16 7.84
CA PHE A 61 -12.35 22.14 6.49
C PHE A 61 -11.10 23.00 6.38
N HIS A 62 -9.93 22.38 6.27
CA HIS A 62 -8.65 23.06 6.34
C HIS A 62 -8.42 24.03 5.18
N PHE A 63 -9.06 23.86 4.01
CA PHE A 63 -8.94 24.77 2.89
C PHE A 63 -9.49 26.19 3.19
N GLN A 64 -10.29 26.36 4.24
CA GLN A 64 -10.81 27.69 4.62
C GLN A 64 -9.70 28.59 5.16
N ASP A 65 -8.76 28.03 5.90
CA ASP A 65 -7.71 28.76 6.61
C ASP A 65 -6.31 28.57 6.01
N ILE A 66 -6.16 27.80 4.93
CA ILE A 66 -4.85 27.57 4.34
C ILE A 66 -4.30 28.83 3.70
N GLU A 67 -3.06 29.17 4.03
CA GLU A 67 -2.29 30.24 3.41
C GLU A 67 -1.62 29.80 2.11
N GLU A 68 -1.03 30.74 1.38
CA GLU A 68 -0.25 30.43 0.17
C GLU A 68 0.88 29.45 0.45
N GLN A 69 1.01 28.41 -0.38
CA GLN A 69 2.01 27.36 -0.27
C GLN A 69 2.81 27.23 -1.57
N ASP A 70 4.06 26.78 -1.48
CA ASP A 70 4.82 26.40 -2.66
C ASP A 70 4.37 25.02 -3.18
N CYS A 71 4.02 24.12 -2.27
CA CYS A 71 3.54 22.78 -2.61
C CYS A 71 2.46 22.30 -1.65
N LEU A 72 1.44 21.60 -2.20
CA LEU A 72 0.51 20.79 -1.43
C LEU A 72 0.86 19.31 -1.61
N LEU A 73 1.04 18.60 -0.50
CA LEU A 73 1.25 17.16 -0.47
C LEU A 73 -0.03 16.43 -0.09
N MET A 74 -0.36 15.35 -0.80
CA MET A 74 -1.54 14.55 -0.53
C MET A 74 -1.35 13.07 -0.91
N GLN A 75 -2.16 12.23 -0.29
CA GLN A 75 -2.31 10.83 -0.63
C GLN A 75 -3.79 10.55 -0.88
N VAL A 76 -4.21 10.63 -2.11
CA VAL A 76 -5.61 10.55 -2.53
C VAL A 76 -5.85 9.38 -3.48
N PRO A 77 -7.02 8.80 -3.47
CA PRO A 77 -7.92 8.64 -2.36
C PRO A 77 -7.46 7.46 -1.51
N ASN A 78 -7.12 7.67 -0.30
CA ASN A 78 -6.90 6.57 0.63
C ASN A 78 -7.21 7.06 2.04
N ILE A 79 -8.23 6.46 2.63
CA ILE A 79 -8.35 6.52 4.08
C ILE A 79 -7.45 5.41 4.58
N ASN A 80 -6.26 5.77 4.99
CA ASN A 80 -5.28 4.80 5.45
C ASN A 80 -5.74 4.18 6.77
N GLU A 81 -6.25 2.96 6.70
CA GLU A 81 -6.68 2.18 7.87
C GLU A 81 -5.53 1.93 8.86
N SER A 82 -4.28 1.99 8.40
CA SER A 82 -3.09 1.71 9.20
C SER A 82 -2.48 2.94 9.89
N GLY A 83 -3.04 4.14 9.71
CA GLY A 83 -2.57 5.35 10.40
C GLY A 83 -2.11 6.48 9.50
N TYR A 84 -1.30 7.33 10.05
CA TYR A 84 -0.79 8.55 9.42
C TYR A 84 -0.06 8.28 8.10
N TYR A 85 -0.13 9.20 7.18
CA TYR A 85 0.60 9.22 5.91
C TYR A 85 2.11 9.45 6.13
N SER A 86 2.78 8.48 6.74
CA SER A 86 4.18 8.63 7.19
C SER A 86 5.14 9.06 6.09
N GLY A 87 4.89 8.67 4.84
CA GLY A 87 5.69 9.07 3.70
C GLY A 87 5.68 10.58 3.45
N ILE A 88 4.47 11.17 3.29
CA ILE A 88 4.36 12.63 3.04
C ILE A 88 4.69 13.46 4.28
N VAL A 89 4.43 12.94 5.49
CA VAL A 89 4.86 13.60 6.74
C VAL A 89 6.38 13.63 6.82
N GLY A 90 7.06 12.54 6.44
CA GLY A 90 8.53 12.51 6.37
C GLY A 90 9.08 13.54 5.38
N LEU A 91 8.47 13.67 4.19
CA LEU A 91 8.85 14.70 3.22
C LEU A 91 8.68 16.11 3.78
N LYS A 92 7.53 16.40 4.39
CA LYS A 92 7.28 17.70 5.02
C LYS A 92 8.27 17.98 6.15
N SER A 93 8.50 17.02 7.04
CA SER A 93 9.44 17.19 8.15
C SER A 93 10.88 17.42 7.66
N TRP A 94 11.26 16.81 6.52
CA TRP A 94 12.54 17.12 5.87
C TRP A 94 12.61 18.56 5.40
N ILE A 95 11.58 19.05 4.73
CA ILE A 95 11.49 20.44 4.25
C ILE A 95 11.54 21.40 5.45
N ASP A 96 10.71 21.20 6.46
CA ASP A 96 10.65 22.07 7.64
C ASP A 96 11.99 22.18 8.36
N LYS A 97 12.77 21.09 8.41
CA LYS A 97 14.08 21.06 9.07
C LYS A 97 15.22 21.66 8.24
N TYR A 98 15.28 21.32 6.95
CA TYR A 98 16.45 21.63 6.13
C TYR A 98 16.21 22.74 5.09
N HIS A 99 14.93 23.07 4.81
CA HIS A 99 14.51 24.05 3.81
C HIS A 99 13.32 24.89 4.30
N PRO A 100 13.46 25.57 5.47
CA PRO A 100 12.36 26.32 6.09
C PRO A 100 11.88 27.51 5.25
N GLU A 101 12.59 27.88 4.19
CA GLU A 101 12.17 28.85 3.20
C GLU A 101 11.05 28.36 2.27
N LEU A 102 10.83 27.03 2.18
CA LEU A 102 9.81 26.42 1.36
C LEU A 102 8.54 26.16 2.19
N ARG A 103 7.41 26.62 1.70
CA ARG A 103 6.12 26.42 2.34
C ARG A 103 5.42 25.20 1.77
N VAL A 104 5.33 24.13 2.56
CA VAL A 104 4.70 22.86 2.17
C VAL A 104 3.62 22.51 3.17
N ALA A 105 2.40 22.30 2.69
CA ALA A 105 1.30 21.80 3.50
C ALA A 105 0.89 20.39 3.09
N ILE A 106 0.48 19.58 4.08
CA ILE A 106 -0.22 18.33 3.84
C ILE A 106 -1.70 18.61 3.89
N VAL A 107 -2.42 18.15 2.86
CA VAL A 107 -3.88 18.29 2.75
C VAL A 107 -4.52 16.93 2.54
N ASP A 108 -5.73 16.77 3.08
CA ASP A 108 -6.50 15.54 2.98
C ASP A 108 -7.91 15.80 2.42
N PRO A 109 -8.01 16.01 1.10
CA PRO A 109 -9.30 16.28 0.45
C PRO A 109 -10.29 15.11 0.53
N VAL A 110 -9.81 13.91 0.82
CA VAL A 110 -10.65 12.71 0.94
C VAL A 110 -11.40 12.73 2.26
N ILE A 111 -10.75 13.12 3.34
CA ILE A 111 -11.40 13.27 4.64
C ILE A 111 -12.42 14.42 4.60
N ASP A 112 -12.07 15.54 3.96
CA ASP A 112 -13.02 16.64 3.75
C ASP A 112 -14.26 16.16 2.98
N TYR A 113 -14.05 15.40 1.91
CA TYR A 113 -15.14 14.81 1.13
C TYR A 113 -15.98 13.82 1.98
N PHE A 114 -15.31 12.98 2.78
CA PHE A 114 -15.97 12.02 3.65
C PHE A 114 -16.93 12.71 4.63
N PHE A 115 -16.48 13.77 5.30
CA PHE A 115 -17.30 14.51 6.25
C PHE A 115 -18.42 15.34 5.61
N LEU A 116 -18.31 15.64 4.32
CA LEU A 116 -19.38 16.30 3.59
C LEU A 116 -20.54 15.37 3.25
N ASN A 117 -20.30 14.05 3.18
CA ASN A 117 -21.33 13.09 2.83
C ASN A 117 -22.13 12.64 4.04
N PRO A 118 -23.45 12.45 3.91
CA PRO A 118 -24.26 11.95 5.00
C PRO A 118 -23.84 10.53 5.41
N PRO A 119 -24.00 10.18 6.69
CA PRO A 119 -23.49 8.92 7.26
C PRO A 119 -23.90 7.65 6.53
N ASP A 120 -25.10 7.62 5.95
CA ASP A 120 -25.62 6.49 5.15
C ASP A 120 -24.88 6.26 3.84
N LYS A 121 -24.22 7.30 3.29
CA LYS A 121 -23.42 7.22 2.06
C LYS A 121 -21.94 7.04 2.30
N GLN A 122 -21.46 7.24 3.51
CA GLN A 122 -20.03 7.11 3.82
C GLN A 122 -19.52 5.68 3.60
N GLY A 123 -20.36 4.64 3.84
CA GLY A 123 -20.00 3.26 3.58
C GLY A 123 -19.82 2.92 2.09
N GLU A 124 -20.60 3.53 1.20
CA GLU A 124 -20.46 3.35 -0.25
C GLU A 124 -19.12 3.92 -0.76
N PHE A 125 -18.67 5.02 -0.17
CA PHE A 125 -17.40 5.65 -0.47
C PHE A 125 -16.20 4.72 -0.24
N PHE A 126 -16.16 4.03 0.91
CA PHE A 126 -15.10 3.06 1.19
C PHE A 126 -15.08 1.88 0.24
N ASN A 127 -16.25 1.40 -0.16
CA ASN A 127 -16.36 0.28 -1.09
C ASN A 127 -15.80 0.63 -2.48
N LEU A 128 -16.01 1.86 -2.95
CA LEU A 128 -15.52 2.30 -4.25
C LEU A 128 -13.99 2.19 -4.35
N PHE A 129 -13.27 2.74 -3.38
CA PHE A 129 -11.80 2.76 -3.41
C PHE A 129 -11.17 1.39 -3.16
N ASN A 130 -11.79 0.54 -2.36
CA ASN A 130 -11.33 -0.83 -2.15
C ASN A 130 -11.60 -1.76 -3.34
N THR A 131 -12.57 -1.45 -4.18
CA THR A 131 -12.95 -2.29 -5.31
C THR A 131 -12.08 -2.05 -6.54
N TYR A 132 -11.62 -0.82 -6.76
CA TYR A 132 -10.90 -0.42 -7.97
C TYR A 132 -9.38 -0.58 -7.91
N SER A 133 -8.79 -0.96 -6.78
CA SER A 133 -7.34 -1.17 -6.64
C SER A 133 -6.78 -2.34 -7.49
N LYS A 134 -7.59 -2.95 -8.37
CA LYS A 134 -7.30 -4.27 -8.94
C LYS A 134 -6.98 -4.30 -10.43
N GLN A 135 -7.20 -3.22 -11.15
CA GLN A 135 -6.88 -3.13 -12.58
C GLN A 135 -6.38 -1.73 -12.89
N SER A 136 -5.23 -1.61 -13.52
CA SER A 136 -4.65 -0.35 -14.00
C SER A 136 -5.51 0.29 -15.11
N GLN A 137 -6.69 0.74 -14.73
CA GLN A 137 -7.69 1.34 -15.61
C GLN A 137 -8.24 2.63 -14.99
N TYR A 138 -7.34 3.56 -14.61
CA TYR A 138 -7.73 4.86 -14.06
C TYR A 138 -8.75 5.60 -14.92
N TRP A 139 -8.75 5.36 -16.24
CA TRP A 139 -9.72 5.93 -17.16
C TRP A 139 -11.17 5.47 -16.91
N LEU A 140 -11.41 4.30 -16.26
CA LEU A 140 -12.75 3.90 -15.84
C LEU A 140 -13.25 4.73 -14.64
N LEU A 141 -12.33 5.24 -13.82
CA LEU A 141 -12.65 6.07 -12.66
C LEU A 141 -12.87 7.53 -13.04
N TYR A 142 -12.43 7.93 -14.23
CA TYR A 142 -12.48 9.31 -14.70
C TYR A 142 -13.91 9.87 -14.78
N GLU A 143 -14.90 9.01 -15.00
CA GLU A 143 -16.32 9.40 -15.08
C GLU A 143 -17.06 9.27 -13.74
N HIS A 144 -16.41 8.77 -12.68
CA HIS A 144 -17.06 8.64 -11.39
C HIS A 144 -17.26 9.98 -10.69
N GLN A 145 -18.51 10.27 -10.30
CA GLN A 145 -18.89 11.51 -9.65
C GLN A 145 -17.99 11.83 -8.43
N GLN A 146 -17.63 10.82 -7.63
CA GLN A 146 -16.77 11.01 -6.46
C GLN A 146 -15.35 11.47 -6.81
N ILE A 147 -14.80 11.02 -7.93
CA ILE A 147 -13.49 11.47 -8.42
C ILE A 147 -13.56 12.95 -8.82
N PHE A 148 -14.62 13.35 -9.51
CA PHE A 148 -14.88 14.76 -9.84
C PHE A 148 -15.05 15.62 -8.59
N ASP A 149 -15.82 15.13 -7.62
CA ASP A 149 -16.07 15.86 -6.36
C ASP A 149 -14.77 16.10 -5.61
N ILE A 150 -13.90 15.08 -5.49
CA ILE A 150 -12.61 15.22 -4.83
C ILE A 150 -11.70 16.17 -5.63
N ALA A 151 -11.60 15.97 -6.95
CA ALA A 151 -10.72 16.77 -7.78
C ALA A 151 -11.12 18.25 -7.78
N TYR A 152 -12.35 18.57 -8.09
CA TYR A 152 -12.78 19.96 -8.28
C TYR A 152 -13.39 20.57 -7.02
N GLY A 153 -14.13 19.78 -6.24
CA GLY A 153 -14.78 20.25 -5.02
C GLY A 153 -13.81 20.51 -3.86
N PHE A 154 -12.72 19.75 -3.79
CA PHE A 154 -11.76 19.84 -2.66
C PHE A 154 -10.35 20.19 -3.12
N VAL A 155 -9.69 19.39 -3.95
CA VAL A 155 -8.33 19.70 -4.42
C VAL A 155 -8.31 21.04 -5.14
N GLY A 156 -9.30 21.32 -5.98
CA GLY A 156 -9.44 22.62 -6.64
C GLY A 156 -9.52 23.79 -5.66
N ARG A 157 -10.30 23.65 -4.58
CA ARG A 157 -10.40 24.72 -3.55
C ARG A 157 -9.08 24.93 -2.81
N TYR A 158 -8.35 23.87 -2.51
CA TYR A 158 -7.00 24.01 -1.97
C TYR A 158 -6.08 24.77 -2.93
N ILE A 159 -6.15 24.48 -4.23
CA ILE A 159 -5.36 25.18 -5.25
C ILE A 159 -5.73 26.68 -5.29
N GLU A 160 -7.01 27.01 -5.33
CA GLU A 160 -7.48 28.40 -5.42
C GLU A 160 -7.07 29.24 -4.21
N LYS A 161 -7.06 28.63 -3.01
CA LYS A 161 -6.67 29.29 -1.77
C LYS A 161 -5.15 29.36 -1.59
N ALA A 162 -4.47 28.23 -1.69
CA ALA A 162 -3.05 28.11 -1.41
C ALA A 162 -2.15 28.52 -2.59
N LYS A 163 -2.69 28.61 -3.81
CA LYS A 163 -1.99 28.99 -5.04
C LYS A 163 -0.65 28.27 -5.22
N PRO A 164 -0.59 26.95 -5.07
CA PRO A 164 0.65 26.20 -5.10
C PRO A 164 1.24 26.18 -6.50
N LYS A 165 2.57 26.17 -6.60
CA LYS A 165 3.27 25.84 -7.85
C LYS A 165 3.25 24.34 -8.12
N PHE A 166 3.22 23.53 -7.06
CA PHE A 166 3.36 22.08 -7.11
C PHE A 166 2.24 21.37 -6.34
N LEU A 167 1.74 20.28 -6.92
CA LEU A 167 0.94 19.28 -6.21
C LEU A 167 1.70 17.97 -6.15
N GLY A 168 1.99 17.48 -4.95
CA GLY A 168 2.67 16.24 -4.72
C GLY A 168 1.70 15.13 -4.31
N PHE A 169 1.63 14.08 -5.13
CA PHE A 169 0.82 12.90 -4.86
C PHE A 169 1.69 11.73 -4.42
N SER A 170 1.38 11.17 -3.24
CA SER A 170 1.97 9.92 -2.80
C SER A 170 1.12 8.74 -3.27
N ILE A 171 1.67 7.89 -4.13
CA ILE A 171 0.98 6.71 -4.63
C ILE A 171 1.49 5.42 -3.98
N ILE A 172 0.54 4.57 -3.64
CA ILE A 172 0.74 3.20 -3.17
C ILE A 172 -0.16 2.28 -4.00
N ASP A 173 0.07 0.97 -3.95
CA ASP A 173 -0.69 0.01 -4.78
C ASP A 173 -2.22 0.19 -4.75
N GLY A 174 -2.76 0.61 -3.60
CA GLY A 174 -4.21 0.75 -3.40
C GLY A 174 -4.84 2.04 -3.94
N ASN A 175 -4.05 3.05 -4.33
CA ASN A 175 -4.61 4.35 -4.74
C ASN A 175 -4.14 4.85 -6.11
N ILE A 176 -3.38 4.07 -6.85
CA ILE A 176 -2.75 4.49 -8.10
C ILE A 176 -3.79 5.04 -9.08
N ASP A 177 -4.78 4.25 -9.44
CA ASP A 177 -5.73 4.58 -10.50
C ASP A 177 -6.56 5.82 -10.18
N ALA A 178 -7.07 5.91 -8.96
CA ALA A 178 -7.86 7.05 -8.54
C ALA A 178 -7.02 8.33 -8.38
N THR A 179 -5.77 8.21 -7.88
CA THR A 179 -4.83 9.34 -7.84
C THR A 179 -4.53 9.85 -9.25
N LEU A 180 -4.28 8.95 -10.21
CA LEU A 180 -4.02 9.34 -11.59
C LEU A 180 -5.23 10.00 -12.25
N ALA A 181 -6.45 9.52 -11.98
CA ALA A 181 -7.68 10.14 -12.47
C ALA A 181 -7.83 11.56 -11.91
N ILE A 182 -7.65 11.75 -10.60
CA ILE A 182 -7.70 13.07 -9.96
C ILE A 182 -6.61 13.99 -10.52
N ALA A 183 -5.36 13.51 -10.61
CA ALA A 183 -4.24 14.29 -11.12
C ALA A 183 -4.48 14.78 -12.56
N LYS A 184 -5.05 13.92 -13.40
CA LYS A 184 -5.39 14.28 -14.79
C LYS A 184 -6.46 15.38 -14.84
N LEU A 185 -7.57 15.24 -14.09
CA LEU A 185 -8.62 16.24 -13.99
C LEU A 185 -8.07 17.61 -13.51
N ILE A 186 -7.21 17.57 -12.49
CA ILE A 186 -6.57 18.78 -11.98
C ILE A 186 -5.68 19.42 -13.05
N LYS A 187 -4.89 18.63 -13.78
CA LYS A 187 -4.02 19.17 -14.84
C LYS A 187 -4.80 19.81 -15.99
N GLU A 188 -5.98 19.29 -16.30
CA GLU A 188 -6.87 19.87 -17.32
C GLU A 188 -7.41 21.23 -16.91
N LYS A 189 -7.80 21.40 -15.64
CA LYS A 189 -8.35 22.68 -15.12
C LYS A 189 -7.26 23.67 -14.74
N TYR A 190 -6.11 23.21 -14.21
CA TYR A 190 -5.00 24.02 -13.71
C TYR A 190 -3.69 23.62 -14.40
N PRO A 191 -3.52 23.88 -15.71
CA PRO A 191 -2.37 23.43 -16.50
C PRO A 191 -1.03 24.01 -16.02
N GLU A 192 -1.05 25.16 -15.34
CA GLU A 192 0.14 25.81 -14.78
C GLU A 192 0.70 25.09 -13.55
N VAL A 193 -0.15 24.35 -12.80
CA VAL A 193 0.28 23.65 -11.61
C VAL A 193 1.05 22.39 -12.00
N LYS A 194 2.23 22.20 -11.41
CA LYS A 194 3.08 21.04 -11.66
C LYS A 194 2.66 19.85 -10.84
N ILE A 195 2.35 18.73 -11.50
CA ILE A 195 1.97 17.47 -10.88
C ILE A 195 3.21 16.64 -10.58
N LEU A 196 3.49 16.42 -9.30
CA LEU A 196 4.58 15.59 -8.80
C LEU A 196 4.01 14.27 -8.26
N VAL A 197 4.64 13.16 -8.58
CA VAL A 197 4.23 11.83 -8.10
C VAL A 197 5.41 11.14 -7.42
N GLY A 198 5.15 10.47 -6.33
CA GLY A 198 6.16 9.70 -5.58
C GLY A 198 5.50 8.57 -4.78
N GLY A 199 6.30 7.87 -3.97
CA GLY A 199 5.83 6.75 -3.15
C GLY A 199 6.08 5.39 -3.80
N ASN A 200 5.76 4.31 -3.07
CA ASN A 200 6.10 2.94 -3.51
C ASN A 200 5.36 2.51 -4.79
N GLY A 201 4.20 3.08 -5.07
CA GLY A 201 3.42 2.77 -6.26
C GLY A 201 4.03 3.25 -7.57
N VAL A 202 5.04 4.16 -7.56
CA VAL A 202 5.69 4.62 -8.80
C VAL A 202 6.41 3.50 -9.56
N GLU A 203 6.86 2.49 -8.86
CA GLU A 203 7.56 1.34 -9.48
C GLU A 203 6.59 0.44 -10.27
N VAL A 204 5.28 0.49 -9.98
CA VAL A 204 4.23 -0.22 -10.72
C VAL A 204 3.88 0.50 -12.02
N LEU A 205 4.05 1.82 -12.06
CA LEU A 205 3.73 2.65 -13.24
C LEU A 205 4.65 2.42 -14.45
N ASP A 206 5.67 1.59 -14.33
CA ASP A 206 6.57 1.09 -15.39
C ASP A 206 7.01 2.14 -16.43
N PHE A 207 7.45 3.30 -15.94
CA PHE A 207 8.01 4.36 -16.78
C PHE A 207 9.36 3.93 -17.39
N GLY A 208 9.33 3.03 -18.37
CA GLY A 208 10.50 2.72 -19.18
C GLY A 208 11.34 1.51 -18.76
N ARG A 209 10.82 0.60 -17.95
CA ARG A 209 11.47 -0.69 -17.66
C ARG A 209 11.26 -1.73 -18.77
N LEU A 210 10.22 -1.59 -19.59
CA LEU A 210 9.93 -2.49 -20.71
C LEU A 210 10.32 -1.85 -22.05
N PRO A 211 10.81 -2.66 -23.01
CA PRO A 211 11.16 -2.17 -24.36
C PRO A 211 10.01 -1.50 -25.13
N ASN A 212 8.76 -1.72 -24.70
CA ASN A 212 7.54 -1.15 -25.27
C ASN A 212 6.96 0.01 -24.43
N ALA A 213 7.73 0.62 -23.55
CA ALA A 213 7.33 1.74 -22.72
C ALA A 213 6.81 2.97 -23.49
N ASN A 214 7.14 3.08 -24.77
CA ASN A 214 6.61 4.14 -25.64
C ASN A 214 5.09 4.18 -25.77
N TYR A 215 4.38 3.09 -25.44
CA TYR A 215 2.92 3.04 -25.48
C TYR A 215 2.27 3.65 -24.23
N ARG A 216 2.94 3.58 -23.06
CA ARG A 216 2.39 4.09 -21.79
C ARG A 216 2.82 5.54 -21.50
N THR A 217 3.88 6.01 -22.09
CA THR A 217 4.35 7.39 -21.89
C THR A 217 3.33 8.42 -22.34
N ASN A 218 2.57 8.13 -23.40
CA ASN A 218 1.52 9.04 -23.88
C ASN A 218 0.29 9.12 -22.96
N GLU A 219 0.09 8.14 -22.08
CA GLU A 219 -1.07 8.11 -21.18
C GLU A 219 -0.88 8.98 -19.93
N TYR A 220 0.38 9.29 -19.55
CA TYR A 220 0.71 10.00 -18.30
C TYR A 220 1.29 11.39 -18.53
N THR A 221 1.02 12.01 -19.67
CA THR A 221 1.58 13.33 -20.02
C THR A 221 1.17 14.46 -19.09
N PHE A 222 0.12 14.25 -18.28
CA PHE A 222 -0.32 15.16 -17.23
C PHE A 222 0.58 15.14 -15.98
N ILE A 223 1.47 14.15 -15.84
CA ILE A 223 2.48 14.13 -14.76
C ILE A 223 3.71 14.89 -15.24
N ASP A 224 4.14 15.89 -14.47
CA ASP A 224 5.32 16.69 -14.79
C ASP A 224 6.60 16.02 -14.27
N ALA A 225 6.58 15.40 -13.08
CA ALA A 225 7.75 14.76 -12.49
C ALA A 225 7.41 13.63 -11.52
N ILE A 226 8.35 12.68 -11.40
CA ILE A 226 8.24 11.49 -10.55
C ILE A 226 9.51 11.36 -9.72
N ALA A 227 9.36 11.29 -8.39
CA ALA A 227 10.46 11.05 -7.48
C ALA A 227 10.60 9.53 -7.20
N ARG A 228 11.80 8.98 -7.41
CA ARG A 228 12.14 7.58 -7.15
C ARG A 228 13.13 7.41 -6.02
N GLY A 229 13.01 6.31 -5.28
CA GLY A 229 13.87 6.00 -4.13
C GLY A 229 13.51 6.83 -2.90
N ASP A 230 14.50 7.23 -2.09
CA ASP A 230 14.31 8.14 -0.97
C ASP A 230 13.90 9.53 -1.48
N GLY A 231 12.65 9.91 -1.18
CA GLY A 231 12.01 11.08 -1.79
C GLY A 231 12.47 12.41 -1.20
N GLU A 232 12.97 12.47 0.03
CA GLU A 232 13.16 13.69 0.81
C GLU A 232 14.05 14.72 0.11
N MET A 233 15.24 14.30 -0.31
CA MET A 233 16.18 15.21 -1.01
C MET A 233 15.74 15.51 -2.44
N THR A 234 15.20 14.50 -3.14
CA THR A 234 14.73 14.66 -4.53
C THR A 234 13.57 15.65 -4.56
N PHE A 235 12.65 15.55 -3.62
CA PHE A 235 11.51 16.47 -3.48
C PHE A 235 11.98 17.90 -3.21
N ALA A 236 12.91 18.09 -2.27
CA ALA A 236 13.48 19.42 -1.97
C ALA A 236 14.17 20.04 -3.20
N ASP A 237 14.95 19.24 -3.94
CA ASP A 237 15.63 19.72 -5.15
C ASP A 237 14.64 20.13 -6.24
N ILE A 238 13.53 19.37 -6.41
CA ILE A 238 12.44 19.71 -7.34
C ILE A 238 11.82 21.07 -6.96
N LEU A 239 11.46 21.25 -5.69
CA LEU A 239 10.81 22.49 -5.24
C LEU A 239 11.70 23.73 -5.40
N LYS A 240 13.03 23.57 -5.31
CA LYS A 240 14.01 24.65 -5.47
C LYS A 240 14.43 24.90 -6.92
N SER A 241 14.09 23.98 -7.83
CA SER A 241 14.48 24.11 -9.23
C SER A 241 13.75 25.29 -9.91
N ASP A 242 14.41 25.92 -10.86
CA ASP A 242 13.82 26.91 -11.74
C ASP A 242 12.99 26.30 -12.88
N TRP A 243 12.85 24.97 -12.85
CA TRP A 243 12.15 24.16 -13.84
C TRP A 243 12.76 24.19 -15.25
N SER A 244 14.00 24.68 -15.41
CA SER A 244 14.73 24.55 -16.66
C SER A 244 15.16 23.09 -16.91
N GLU A 245 15.34 22.70 -18.17
CA GLU A 245 15.83 21.34 -18.51
C GLU A 245 17.18 21.05 -17.85
N GLU A 246 18.09 22.02 -17.81
CA GLU A 246 19.39 21.88 -17.17
C GLU A 246 19.26 21.60 -15.67
N SER A 247 18.40 22.36 -14.99
CA SER A 247 18.11 22.17 -13.56
C SER A 247 17.51 20.79 -13.32
N LEU A 248 16.48 20.40 -14.07
CA LEU A 248 15.80 19.11 -13.91
C LEU A 248 16.75 17.92 -14.20
N MET A 249 17.59 18.00 -15.24
CA MET A 249 18.58 16.96 -15.56
C MET A 249 19.60 16.75 -14.43
N SER A 250 19.86 17.77 -13.62
CA SER A 250 20.82 17.70 -12.52
C SER A 250 20.31 16.96 -11.29
N ILE A 251 18.97 16.77 -11.13
CA ILE A 251 18.33 16.21 -9.92
C ILE A 251 18.40 14.68 -9.92
N PRO A 252 19.17 14.03 -9.04
CA PRO A 252 19.20 12.57 -8.96
C PRO A 252 17.88 12.03 -8.42
N GLY A 253 17.45 10.84 -8.90
CA GLY A 253 16.21 10.19 -8.50
C GLY A 253 14.96 10.74 -9.17
N LEU A 254 15.10 11.73 -10.07
CA LEU A 254 14.01 12.32 -10.81
C LEU A 254 13.75 11.61 -12.14
N ILE A 255 12.49 11.37 -12.44
CA ILE A 255 11.98 11.15 -13.80
C ILE A 255 11.09 12.35 -14.11
N TRP A 256 11.29 13.00 -15.26
CA TRP A 256 10.53 14.20 -15.60
C TRP A 256 10.05 14.19 -17.05
N ASN A 257 8.94 14.85 -17.28
CA ASN A 257 8.27 14.93 -18.57
C ASN A 257 8.83 16.08 -19.40
N CYS A 258 9.51 15.72 -20.49
CA CYS A 258 9.97 16.67 -21.50
C CYS A 258 9.10 16.51 -22.75
N ASN A 259 8.06 17.35 -22.89
CA ASN A 259 7.17 17.35 -24.05
C ASN A 259 6.57 15.96 -24.39
N GLY A 260 6.11 15.22 -23.37
CA GLY A 260 5.51 13.89 -23.54
C GLY A 260 6.52 12.74 -23.49
N VAL A 261 7.83 13.02 -23.36
CA VAL A 261 8.87 12.01 -23.19
C VAL A 261 9.40 12.06 -21.77
N PHE A 262 9.36 10.93 -21.05
CA PHE A 262 9.91 10.84 -19.72
C PHE A 262 11.42 10.58 -19.73
N ILE A 263 12.17 11.54 -19.19
CA ILE A 263 13.62 11.49 -19.05
C ILE A 263 13.98 10.96 -17.67
N HIS A 264 14.83 9.94 -17.62
CA HIS A 264 15.27 9.28 -16.39
C HIS A 264 16.64 9.79 -15.97
N ASN A 265 16.72 10.46 -14.85
CA ASN A 265 17.99 10.84 -14.25
C ASN A 265 18.63 9.64 -13.52
N ARG A 266 19.91 9.76 -13.19
CA ARG A 266 20.60 8.78 -12.34
C ARG A 266 19.88 8.62 -11.00
N MET A 267 19.90 7.42 -10.43
CA MET A 267 19.36 7.20 -9.10
C MET A 267 20.14 8.01 -8.04
N ARG A 268 19.41 8.48 -7.03
CA ARG A 268 20.02 9.14 -5.87
C ARG A 268 20.62 8.09 -4.93
N ALA A 269 21.74 8.43 -4.30
CA ALA A 269 22.26 7.65 -3.17
C ALA A 269 21.27 7.74 -1.99
N ASN A 270 21.12 6.63 -1.30
CA ASN A 270 20.23 6.55 -0.14
C ASN A 270 20.66 7.49 0.99
N ILE A 271 19.69 8.07 1.69
CA ILE A 271 19.92 8.94 2.84
C ILE A 271 20.31 8.07 4.06
N PRO A 272 21.35 8.44 4.84
CA PRO A 272 21.57 7.82 6.13
C PRO A 272 20.33 7.94 7.02
N MET A 273 19.87 6.83 7.61
CA MET A 273 18.60 6.81 8.33
C MET A 273 18.54 7.79 9.50
N ASP A 274 19.66 8.02 10.20
CA ASP A 274 19.74 8.98 11.32
C ASP A 274 19.74 10.45 10.87
N ALA A 275 19.89 10.73 9.58
CA ALA A 275 19.74 12.08 9.03
C ALA A 275 18.26 12.46 8.85
N LEU A 276 17.38 11.47 8.79
CA LEU A 276 15.94 11.73 8.67
C LEU A 276 15.43 12.44 9.94
N PRO A 277 14.66 13.51 9.81
CA PRO A 277 14.03 14.14 10.97
C PRO A 277 13.00 13.20 11.59
N ILE A 278 12.77 13.36 12.89
CA ILE A 278 11.61 12.77 13.55
C ILE A 278 10.37 13.36 12.89
N PRO A 279 9.44 12.51 12.38
CA PRO A 279 8.25 13.02 11.67
C PRO A 279 7.36 13.88 12.57
N ASP A 280 7.00 15.07 12.10
CA ASP A 280 6.07 15.96 12.80
C ASP A 280 4.64 15.77 12.27
N TYR A 281 3.81 15.15 13.10
CA TYR A 281 2.40 14.90 12.78
C TYR A 281 1.46 16.01 13.26
N SER A 282 1.96 17.11 13.81
CA SER A 282 1.13 18.16 14.44
C SER A 282 0.11 18.76 13.47
N SER A 283 0.47 18.95 12.20
CA SER A 283 -0.45 19.46 11.17
C SER A 283 -1.63 18.53 10.87
N LEU A 284 -1.53 17.24 11.22
CA LEU A 284 -2.59 16.25 11.06
C LEU A 284 -3.36 15.99 12.35
N GLU A 285 -2.78 16.31 13.52
CA GLU A 285 -3.42 16.06 14.82
C GLU A 285 -4.67 16.91 15.04
N ASP A 286 -4.81 18.03 14.35
CA ASP A 286 -6.05 18.83 14.34
C ASP A 286 -7.13 18.23 13.44
N ASN A 287 -6.76 17.31 12.55
CA ASN A 287 -7.73 16.57 11.78
C ASN A 287 -8.41 15.52 12.67
N TYR A 288 -9.74 15.56 12.67
CA TYR A 288 -10.57 14.69 13.47
C TYR A 288 -10.26 13.20 13.32
N TYR A 289 -10.05 12.72 12.11
CA TYR A 289 -9.77 11.32 11.79
C TYR A 289 -8.58 10.79 12.61
N TYR A 290 -7.52 11.58 12.67
CA TYR A 290 -6.33 11.23 13.44
C TYR A 290 -6.56 11.30 14.96
N LYS A 291 -7.44 12.20 15.42
CA LYS A 291 -7.79 12.28 16.84
C LYS A 291 -8.61 11.09 17.34
N SER A 292 -9.54 10.59 16.52
CA SER A 292 -10.49 9.58 16.96
C SER A 292 -10.00 8.15 16.85
N VAL A 293 -9.24 7.85 15.78
CA VAL A 293 -8.89 6.49 15.41
C VAL A 293 -7.51 6.09 15.88
N TYR A 294 -6.57 7.02 15.76
CA TYR A 294 -5.16 6.79 16.07
C TYR A 294 -4.68 7.64 17.25
N GLN A 295 -5.62 8.14 18.05
CA GLN A 295 -5.34 9.08 19.14
C GLN A 295 -4.17 8.62 20.01
N ASP A 296 -4.03 7.30 20.18
CA ASP A 296 -3.01 6.72 21.04
C ASP A 296 -1.89 6.00 20.29
N THR A 297 -2.07 5.66 19.01
CA THR A 297 -1.03 4.95 18.24
C THR A 297 -0.24 5.91 17.35
N LYS A 298 1.07 5.96 17.51
CA LYS A 298 1.97 6.76 16.69
C LYS A 298 2.76 5.88 15.73
N PRO A 299 2.86 6.26 14.44
CA PRO A 299 3.72 5.56 13.51
C PRO A 299 5.19 5.85 13.84
N ILE A 300 6.02 4.83 13.70
CA ILE A 300 7.47 4.94 13.80
C ILE A 300 8.13 4.24 12.61
N THR A 301 9.23 4.78 12.12
CA THR A 301 10.05 4.14 11.11
C THR A 301 11.45 3.93 11.68
N MET A 302 11.83 2.67 11.88
CA MET A 302 13.14 2.30 12.41
C MET A 302 14.09 1.86 11.31
N SER A 303 13.54 1.33 10.18
CA SER A 303 14.33 0.85 9.05
C SER A 303 13.62 1.08 7.71
N ARG A 304 14.38 1.01 6.61
CA ARG A 304 13.86 0.99 5.23
C ARG A 304 14.43 -0.21 4.49
N GLY A 305 13.60 -0.84 3.65
CA GLY A 305 13.96 -2.03 2.89
C GLY A 305 13.83 -3.32 3.68
N CYS A 306 14.33 -4.40 3.10
CA CYS A 306 14.30 -5.73 3.69
C CYS A 306 15.55 -6.52 3.29
N PRO A 307 16.23 -7.22 4.23
CA PRO A 307 17.43 -7.99 3.88
C PRO A 307 17.13 -9.28 3.11
N TYR A 308 15.85 -9.66 3.01
CA TYR A 308 15.40 -10.88 2.33
C TYR A 308 15.00 -10.62 0.87
N ARG A 309 14.96 -11.71 0.08
CA ARG A 309 14.66 -11.67 -1.36
C ARG A 309 13.61 -12.73 -1.69
N CYS A 310 12.48 -12.70 -0.97
CA CYS A 310 11.35 -13.57 -1.27
C CYS A 310 10.88 -13.33 -2.70
N SER A 311 10.62 -14.42 -3.43
CA SER A 311 10.38 -14.36 -4.87
C SER A 311 9.09 -13.63 -5.29
N PHE A 312 8.11 -13.58 -4.39
CA PHE A 312 6.83 -12.90 -4.61
C PHE A 312 6.84 -11.43 -4.19
N CYS A 313 7.87 -10.97 -3.46
CA CYS A 313 7.90 -9.66 -2.85
C CYS A 313 8.57 -8.63 -3.75
N SER A 314 7.94 -7.46 -3.90
CA SER A 314 8.45 -6.34 -4.68
C SER A 314 9.35 -5.38 -3.89
N VAL A 315 9.33 -5.42 -2.54
CA VAL A 315 10.13 -4.51 -1.69
C VAL A 315 11.60 -4.44 -2.10
N PRO A 316 12.31 -5.57 -2.40
CA PRO A 316 13.70 -5.51 -2.83
C PRO A 316 13.94 -4.85 -4.19
N ASP A 317 12.90 -4.66 -4.98
CA ASP A 317 13.00 -4.07 -6.31
C ASP A 317 13.03 -2.54 -6.24
N TYR A 318 12.27 -1.95 -5.31
CA TYR A 318 12.20 -0.49 -5.13
C TYR A 318 12.98 0.02 -3.92
N ILE A 319 13.26 -0.81 -2.90
CA ILE A 319 14.18 -0.49 -1.80
C ILE A 319 15.23 -1.61 -1.70
N PRO A 320 16.25 -1.59 -2.58
CA PRO A 320 17.19 -2.71 -2.69
C PRO A 320 18.15 -2.84 -1.49
N GLU A 321 18.33 -1.78 -0.72
CA GLU A 321 19.20 -1.74 0.44
C GLU A 321 18.40 -1.74 1.74
N TYR A 322 18.78 -2.64 2.68
CA TYR A 322 18.25 -2.62 4.03
C TYR A 322 19.08 -1.70 4.92
N ARG A 323 18.46 -0.65 5.43
CA ARG A 323 19.09 0.38 6.29
C ARG A 323 18.24 0.58 7.53
N TYR A 324 18.87 0.88 8.64
CA TYR A 324 18.21 1.11 9.92
C TYR A 324 18.85 2.26 10.69
N ARG A 325 18.05 2.89 11.55
CA ARG A 325 18.47 3.95 12.46
C ARG A 325 19.34 3.35 13.58
N THR A 326 20.20 4.15 14.18
CA THR A 326 20.85 3.74 15.41
C THR A 326 19.82 3.55 16.53
N VAL A 327 20.11 2.66 17.47
CA VAL A 327 19.24 2.40 18.62
C VAL A 327 18.98 3.68 19.41
N GLU A 328 20.01 4.50 19.61
CA GLU A 328 19.87 5.78 20.32
C GLU A 328 18.92 6.76 19.62
N ASN A 329 19.00 6.85 18.30
CA ASN A 329 18.12 7.74 17.53
C ASN A 329 16.65 7.30 17.59
N VAL A 330 16.37 5.98 17.60
CA VAL A 330 15.02 5.45 17.81
C VAL A 330 14.52 5.72 19.22
N LEU A 331 15.38 5.54 20.23
CA LEU A 331 15.03 5.78 21.64
C LEU A 331 14.72 7.25 21.91
N GLU A 332 15.46 8.18 21.30
CA GLU A 332 15.19 9.62 21.39
C GLU A 332 13.77 9.95 20.93
N GLU A 333 13.33 9.38 19.81
CA GLU A 333 11.96 9.55 19.31
C GLU A 333 10.94 8.96 20.27
N LEU A 334 11.12 7.71 20.71
CA LEU A 334 10.22 7.03 21.63
C LEU A 334 10.06 7.81 22.94
N GLU A 335 11.17 8.27 23.52
CA GLU A 335 11.15 9.09 24.74
C GLU A 335 10.42 10.43 24.53
N GLY A 336 10.63 11.06 23.36
CA GLY A 336 9.92 12.28 22.99
C GLY A 336 8.39 12.08 22.98
N TRP A 337 7.93 10.96 22.45
CA TRP A 337 6.51 10.61 22.44
C TRP A 337 5.99 10.20 23.82
N VAL A 338 6.75 9.43 24.60
CA VAL A 338 6.38 9.03 25.96
C VAL A 338 6.22 10.26 26.85
N LYS A 339 7.10 11.28 26.73
CA LYS A 339 6.97 12.57 27.44
C LYS A 339 5.67 13.31 27.07
N LYS A 340 5.13 13.09 25.87
CA LYS A 340 3.83 13.60 25.40
C LYS A 340 2.66 12.68 25.78
N GLY A 341 2.89 11.65 26.60
CA GLY A 341 1.86 10.71 27.08
C GLY A 341 1.49 9.61 26.08
N LYS A 342 2.25 9.42 24.99
CA LYS A 342 1.98 8.38 24.00
C LYS A 342 2.65 7.07 24.40
N LYS A 343 1.91 5.95 24.27
CA LYS A 343 2.36 4.62 24.69
C LYS A 343 2.32 3.58 23.57
N TYR A 344 1.53 3.82 22.51
CA TYR A 344 1.31 2.85 21.47
C TYR A 344 2.00 3.28 20.17
N PHE A 345 2.76 2.38 19.59
CA PHE A 345 3.54 2.62 18.38
C PHE A 345 3.29 1.52 17.36
N PHE A 346 3.15 1.90 16.11
CA PHE A 346 3.14 0.95 15.01
C PHE A 346 4.30 1.23 14.06
N CYS A 347 5.15 0.23 13.89
CA CYS A 347 6.31 0.35 13.03
C CYS A 347 5.93 0.05 11.57
N HIS A 348 6.11 1.03 10.69
CA HIS A 348 5.79 0.94 9.27
C HIS A 348 6.91 0.29 8.44
N ASP A 349 7.94 -0.23 9.07
CA ASP A 349 9.03 -0.93 8.40
C ASP A 349 8.52 -2.17 7.65
N SER A 350 9.19 -2.50 6.54
CA SER A 350 8.95 -3.78 5.87
C SER A 350 9.26 -4.98 6.77
N ILE A 351 10.17 -4.78 7.76
CA ILE A 351 10.55 -5.79 8.75
C ILE A 351 11.31 -5.14 9.92
N ILE A 352 10.85 -5.35 11.15
CA ILE A 352 11.52 -4.81 12.36
C ILE A 352 12.66 -5.69 12.87
N ASN A 353 12.58 -6.99 12.64
CA ASN A 353 13.60 -7.95 13.08
C ASN A 353 14.58 -8.36 11.96
N GLY A 354 14.74 -7.51 10.94
CA GLY A 354 15.71 -7.74 9.86
C GLY A 354 17.17 -7.80 10.32
N ASN A 355 17.50 -7.12 11.43
CA ASN A 355 18.75 -7.25 12.18
C ASN A 355 18.45 -7.66 13.63
N PRO A 356 18.50 -8.97 13.96
CA PRO A 356 18.14 -9.45 15.28
C PRO A 356 19.03 -8.92 16.43
N LYS A 357 20.28 -8.63 16.15
CA LYS A 357 21.22 -8.08 17.18
C LYS A 357 20.82 -6.65 17.53
N TRP A 358 20.51 -5.85 16.53
CA TRP A 358 20.04 -4.49 16.69
C TRP A 358 18.69 -4.45 17.45
N LEU A 359 17.74 -5.32 17.10
CA LEU A 359 16.45 -5.38 17.79
C LEU A 359 16.60 -5.83 19.25
N LYS A 360 17.51 -6.78 19.52
CA LYS A 360 17.84 -7.19 20.88
C LYS A 360 18.35 -6.01 21.71
N GLU A 361 19.34 -5.27 21.18
CA GLU A 361 19.87 -4.08 21.82
C GLU A 361 18.81 -3.01 22.10
N LEU A 362 17.93 -2.75 21.12
CA LEU A 362 16.80 -1.83 21.30
C LEU A 362 15.89 -2.27 22.46
N CYS A 363 15.51 -3.56 22.50
CA CYS A 363 14.68 -4.10 23.57
C CYS A 363 15.34 -3.98 24.95
N GLU A 364 16.64 -4.31 25.05
CA GLU A 364 17.39 -4.20 26.31
C GLU A 364 17.41 -2.74 26.79
N LYS A 365 17.63 -1.77 25.91
CA LYS A 365 17.65 -0.35 26.25
C LYS A 365 16.27 0.22 26.57
N ILE A 366 15.21 -0.23 25.90
CA ILE A 366 13.81 0.13 26.28
C ILE A 366 13.52 -0.28 27.72
N ILE A 367 13.93 -1.50 28.10
CA ILE A 367 13.75 -2.02 29.46
C ILE A 367 14.63 -1.24 30.47
N GLU A 368 15.91 -1.01 30.15
CA GLU A 368 16.86 -0.24 30.98
C GLU A 368 16.33 1.17 31.28
N ARG A 369 15.76 1.85 30.26
CA ARG A 369 15.20 3.20 30.40
C ARG A 369 13.79 3.21 31.03
N GLY A 370 13.22 2.05 31.29
CA GLY A 370 11.90 1.92 31.91
C GLY A 370 10.76 2.49 31.07
N LEU A 371 10.86 2.45 29.75
CA LEU A 371 9.83 2.97 28.85
C LEU A 371 8.62 2.03 28.89
N ASP A 372 7.46 2.57 29.30
CA ASP A 372 6.16 1.86 29.32
C ASP A 372 5.46 2.08 27.95
N ILE A 373 5.78 1.21 27.00
CA ILE A 373 5.34 1.32 25.60
C ILE A 373 4.86 -0.02 25.06
N ASN A 374 4.06 0.07 23.98
CA ASN A 374 3.64 -1.08 23.17
C ASN A 374 3.97 -0.81 21.71
N ILE A 375 4.73 -1.72 21.09
CA ILE A 375 5.16 -1.61 19.71
C ILE A 375 4.59 -2.78 18.91
N GLY A 376 3.94 -2.47 17.79
CA GLY A 376 3.56 -3.41 16.75
C GLY A 376 4.41 -3.21 15.49
N GLY A 377 4.48 -4.22 14.64
CA GLY A 377 5.16 -4.10 13.34
C GLY A 377 5.35 -5.42 12.62
N ASN A 378 5.88 -5.34 11.40
CA ASN A 378 6.11 -6.52 10.56
C ASN A 378 7.33 -7.30 11.03
N VAL A 379 7.17 -8.61 11.19
CA VAL A 379 8.26 -9.52 11.57
C VAL A 379 8.34 -10.70 10.59
N ARG A 380 9.52 -11.28 10.52
CA ARG A 380 9.72 -12.61 9.95
C ARG A 380 9.92 -13.60 11.08
N LEU A 381 9.26 -14.76 11.01
CA LEU A 381 9.51 -15.86 11.93
C LEU A 381 10.92 -16.44 11.67
N GLN A 382 11.83 -16.18 12.60
CA GLN A 382 13.27 -16.48 12.46
C GLN A 382 13.75 -17.40 13.57
N SER A 383 14.89 -18.06 13.34
CA SER A 383 15.50 -18.99 14.28
C SER A 383 15.78 -18.40 15.67
N GLN A 384 16.07 -17.11 15.77
CA GLN A 384 16.29 -16.43 17.06
C GLN A 384 15.03 -16.42 17.92
N MET A 385 13.83 -16.41 17.32
CA MET A 385 12.57 -16.45 18.06
C MET A 385 12.24 -17.85 18.61
N ARG A 386 12.98 -18.90 18.22
CA ARG A 386 12.91 -20.23 18.83
C ARG A 386 13.47 -20.24 20.26
N ASP A 387 14.34 -19.30 20.59
CA ASP A 387 14.77 -19.09 21.97
C ASP A 387 13.67 -18.35 22.75
N ILE A 388 13.12 -19.00 23.75
CA ILE A 388 12.05 -18.46 24.59
C ILE A 388 12.48 -17.17 25.32
N GLU A 389 13.78 -17.01 25.62
CA GLU A 389 14.29 -15.79 26.25
C GLU A 389 14.20 -14.61 25.30
N THR A 390 14.32 -14.83 24.00
CA THR A 390 14.09 -13.79 22.99
C THR A 390 12.61 -13.34 22.99
N ILE A 391 11.66 -14.26 23.08
CA ILE A 391 10.23 -13.91 23.18
C ILE A 391 9.93 -13.17 24.51
N ARG A 392 10.51 -13.62 25.64
CA ARG A 392 10.40 -12.93 26.92
C ARG A 392 10.98 -11.52 26.88
N LEU A 393 12.12 -11.34 26.21
CA LEU A 393 12.75 -10.04 26.01
C LEU A 393 11.84 -9.11 25.22
N TYR A 394 11.33 -9.57 24.07
CA TYR A 394 10.41 -8.80 23.23
C TYR A 394 9.19 -8.37 24.02
N ARG A 395 8.58 -9.32 24.77
CA ARG A 395 7.39 -9.01 25.57
C ARG A 395 7.67 -7.97 26.66
N ARG A 396 8.80 -8.07 27.36
CA ARG A 396 9.20 -7.10 28.41
C ARG A 396 9.53 -5.73 27.86
N ALA A 397 10.04 -5.65 26.63
CA ALA A 397 10.30 -4.40 25.93
C ALA A 397 9.04 -3.76 25.34
N GLY A 398 7.86 -4.42 25.45
CA GLY A 398 6.62 -3.89 24.94
C GLY A 398 6.32 -4.23 23.48
N LEU A 399 7.01 -5.22 22.88
CA LEU A 399 6.61 -5.72 21.57
C LEU A 399 5.41 -6.66 21.76
N THR A 400 4.24 -6.24 21.26
CA THR A 400 2.96 -6.91 21.60
C THR A 400 2.17 -7.37 20.41
N LYS A 401 2.31 -6.73 19.25
CA LYS A 401 1.64 -7.13 18.02
C LYS A 401 2.64 -7.30 16.89
N PHE A 402 2.78 -8.53 16.44
CA PHE A 402 3.58 -8.85 15.27
C PHE A 402 2.70 -9.15 14.07
N ILE A 403 2.87 -8.42 12.99
CA ILE A 403 2.32 -8.82 11.69
C ILE A 403 3.39 -9.69 11.02
N THR A 404 3.02 -10.91 10.69
CA THR A 404 3.97 -11.85 10.08
C THR A 404 3.53 -12.30 8.70
N GLY A 405 4.44 -12.16 7.74
CA GLY A 405 4.33 -12.87 6.48
C GLY A 405 4.51 -14.36 6.74
N PHE A 406 3.44 -15.05 7.12
CA PHE A 406 3.43 -16.49 7.33
C PHE A 406 3.43 -17.22 5.99
N GLU A 407 2.60 -16.77 5.07
CA GLU A 407 2.36 -17.17 3.69
C GLU A 407 1.77 -18.58 3.56
N SER A 408 2.42 -19.59 4.10
CA SER A 408 2.04 -21.00 4.05
C SER A 408 2.69 -21.80 5.18
N TYR A 409 2.09 -22.90 5.62
CA TYR A 409 2.71 -23.88 6.51
C TYR A 409 3.19 -25.14 5.73
N SER A 410 3.67 -24.92 4.52
CA SER A 410 4.25 -25.96 3.67
C SER A 410 5.69 -25.64 3.32
N GLU A 411 6.63 -26.50 3.73
CA GLU A 411 8.06 -26.33 3.47
C GLU A 411 8.37 -26.28 1.96
N PRO A 412 7.82 -27.14 1.08
CA PRO A 412 8.00 -27.04 -0.36
C PRO A 412 7.54 -25.70 -0.94
N VAL A 413 6.40 -25.16 -0.47
CA VAL A 413 5.87 -23.88 -0.91
C VAL A 413 6.80 -22.74 -0.45
N LEU A 414 7.17 -22.70 0.82
CA LEU A 414 8.07 -21.69 1.38
C LEU A 414 9.46 -21.70 0.72
N LYS A 415 9.97 -22.89 0.41
CA LYS A 415 11.24 -23.04 -0.32
C LYS A 415 11.15 -22.46 -1.72
N HIS A 416 10.06 -22.70 -2.43
CA HIS A 416 9.81 -22.15 -3.77
C HIS A 416 9.65 -20.62 -3.70
N MET A 417 9.01 -20.10 -2.67
CA MET A 417 8.92 -18.67 -2.37
C MET A 417 10.28 -18.03 -2.01
N LYS A 418 11.37 -18.82 -1.91
CA LYS A 418 12.67 -18.38 -1.37
C LYS A 418 12.54 -17.77 0.01
N LYS A 419 11.58 -18.22 0.77
CA LYS A 419 11.34 -17.72 2.13
C LYS A 419 12.19 -18.43 3.17
N TYR A 420 12.60 -19.69 2.90
CA TYR A 420 13.50 -20.49 3.74
C TYR A 420 13.12 -20.46 5.25
N THR A 421 11.84 -20.58 5.53
CA THR A 421 11.33 -20.67 6.89
C THR A 421 11.15 -22.15 7.24
N ASP A 422 11.74 -22.58 8.35
CA ASP A 422 11.62 -23.91 8.91
C ASP A 422 10.24 -24.04 9.60
N VAL A 423 9.38 -24.92 9.11
CA VAL A 423 8.01 -25.07 9.63
C VAL A 423 7.97 -25.60 11.06
N GLU A 424 8.90 -26.49 11.44
CA GLU A 424 9.02 -26.95 12.83
C GLU A 424 9.47 -25.82 13.75
N GLY A 425 10.42 -25.00 13.29
CA GLY A 425 10.83 -23.80 14.02
C GLY A 425 9.72 -22.77 14.18
N VAL A 426 8.81 -22.68 13.19
CA VAL A 426 7.60 -21.83 13.32
C VAL A 426 6.70 -22.35 14.45
N ARG A 427 6.47 -23.65 14.52
CA ARG A 427 5.70 -24.29 15.60
C ARG A 427 6.30 -23.98 16.98
N GLU A 428 7.61 -24.19 17.15
CA GLU A 428 8.31 -23.86 18.40
C GLU A 428 8.15 -22.37 18.80
N ILE A 429 8.19 -21.45 17.83
CA ILE A 429 7.96 -20.02 18.10
C ILE A 429 6.56 -19.80 18.67
N PHE A 430 5.52 -20.38 18.07
CA PHE A 430 4.14 -20.21 18.53
C PHE A 430 3.90 -20.85 19.90
N GLU A 431 4.48 -22.03 20.15
CA GLU A 431 4.47 -22.68 21.48
C GLU A 431 5.16 -21.80 22.54
N ASN A 432 6.30 -21.19 22.22
CA ASN A 432 6.98 -20.26 23.10
C ASN A 432 6.14 -19.00 23.38
N VAL A 433 5.49 -18.45 22.35
CA VAL A 433 4.59 -17.29 22.52
C VAL A 433 3.43 -17.64 23.42
N ARG A 434 2.77 -18.79 23.22
CA ARG A 434 1.69 -19.29 24.08
C ARG A 434 2.15 -19.41 25.55
N LYS A 435 3.33 -20.00 25.77
CA LYS A 435 3.93 -20.14 27.09
C LYS A 435 4.23 -18.81 27.73
N VAL A 436 4.84 -17.88 27.02
CA VAL A 436 5.17 -16.55 27.56
C VAL A 436 3.91 -15.75 27.86
N ASN A 437 2.87 -15.84 27.02
CA ASN A 437 1.58 -15.20 27.31
C ASN A 437 0.94 -15.77 28.59
N GLU A 438 1.02 -17.08 28.81
CA GLU A 438 0.51 -17.71 30.03
C GLU A 438 1.30 -17.29 31.28
N GLU A 439 2.63 -17.25 31.20
CA GLU A 439 3.53 -16.82 32.27
C GLU A 439 3.26 -15.37 32.71
N ASN A 440 2.74 -14.52 31.81
CA ASN A 440 2.53 -13.09 32.07
C ASN A 440 1.12 -12.75 32.57
N LYS A 441 0.18 -13.70 32.67
CA LYS A 441 -1.16 -13.46 33.19
C LYS A 441 -1.11 -12.90 34.63
N GLY A 442 -1.85 -11.81 34.89
CA GLY A 442 -1.89 -11.14 36.17
C GLY A 442 -0.64 -10.36 36.53
N THR A 443 0.30 -10.18 35.62
CA THR A 443 1.49 -9.31 35.78
C THR A 443 1.29 -7.98 35.05
N LYS A 444 2.20 -7.03 35.24
CA LYS A 444 2.20 -5.80 34.43
C LYS A 444 2.40 -6.05 32.92
N TYR A 445 2.75 -7.26 32.53
CA TYR A 445 2.96 -7.71 31.14
C TYR A 445 1.82 -8.63 30.67
N GLU A 446 0.63 -8.58 31.28
CA GLU A 446 -0.50 -9.45 30.94
C GLU A 446 -1.07 -9.22 29.52
N PHE A 447 -0.84 -8.05 28.93
CA PHE A 447 -1.24 -7.81 27.55
C PHE A 447 -0.50 -8.78 26.62
N PRO A 448 -1.19 -9.69 25.90
CA PRO A 448 -0.54 -10.78 25.22
C PRO A 448 0.27 -10.32 24.00
N LEU A 449 1.35 -11.04 23.67
CA LEU A 449 1.99 -10.97 22.39
C LEU A 449 1.18 -11.80 21.39
N LEU A 450 0.69 -11.18 20.32
CA LEU A 450 -0.16 -11.82 19.31
C LEU A 450 0.36 -11.58 17.90
N PHE A 451 0.07 -12.56 17.02
CA PHE A 451 0.37 -12.46 15.61
C PHE A 451 -0.84 -12.00 14.80
N GLY A 452 -0.63 -11.03 13.90
CA GLY A 452 -1.46 -10.80 12.73
C GLY A 452 -0.86 -11.59 11.56
N MET A 453 -1.63 -12.48 10.96
CA MET A 453 -1.12 -13.40 9.95
C MET A 453 -1.35 -12.87 8.53
N GLN A 454 -0.34 -13.01 7.66
CA GLN A 454 -0.50 -12.82 6.22
C GLN A 454 -0.36 -14.18 5.54
N ILE A 455 -1.35 -14.55 4.70
CA ILE A 455 -1.45 -15.84 4.03
C ILE A 455 -1.60 -15.62 2.53
N ILE A 456 -0.83 -16.36 1.73
CA ILE A 456 -0.95 -16.40 0.27
C ILE A 456 -1.62 -17.71 -0.12
N VAL A 457 -2.73 -17.63 -0.86
CA VAL A 457 -3.51 -18.77 -1.32
C VAL A 457 -3.25 -19.02 -2.80
N GLY A 458 -2.93 -20.24 -3.16
CA GLY A 458 -2.75 -20.65 -4.56
C GLY A 458 -1.43 -20.17 -5.16
N TYR A 459 -0.36 -20.18 -4.36
CA TYR A 459 0.97 -19.95 -4.89
C TYR A 459 1.36 -21.04 -5.91
N LEU A 460 2.28 -20.75 -6.80
CA LEU A 460 2.59 -21.53 -8.02
C LEU A 460 2.65 -23.05 -7.82
N ASN A 461 3.27 -23.53 -6.74
CA ASN A 461 3.45 -24.96 -6.43
C ASN A 461 2.62 -25.45 -5.23
N GLU A 462 1.62 -24.68 -4.78
CA GLU A 462 0.78 -25.07 -3.65
C GLU A 462 -0.28 -26.10 -4.08
N SER A 463 -0.29 -27.26 -3.45
CA SER A 463 -1.34 -28.27 -3.57
C SER A 463 -2.45 -28.07 -2.54
N ASP A 464 -3.56 -28.81 -2.66
CA ASP A 464 -4.63 -28.81 -1.65
C ASP A 464 -4.14 -29.29 -0.29
N GLU A 465 -3.25 -30.28 -0.28
CA GLU A 465 -2.66 -30.81 0.95
C GLU A 465 -1.76 -29.76 1.63
N ASP A 466 -0.99 -28.98 0.86
CA ASP A 466 -0.15 -27.92 1.40
C ASP A 466 -0.99 -26.80 2.00
N PHE A 467 -2.09 -26.45 1.33
CA PHE A 467 -3.02 -25.44 1.83
C PHE A 467 -3.75 -25.89 3.09
N GLN A 468 -4.18 -27.16 3.16
CA GLN A 468 -4.80 -27.72 4.36
C GLN A 468 -3.88 -27.66 5.58
N LYS A 469 -2.58 -27.95 5.44
CA LYS A 469 -1.58 -27.79 6.53
C LYS A 469 -1.56 -26.36 7.07
N THR A 470 -1.72 -25.38 6.18
CA THR A 470 -1.80 -23.96 6.57
C THR A 470 -3.03 -23.68 7.43
N LEU A 471 -4.20 -24.19 7.03
CA LEU A 471 -5.44 -24.02 7.80
C LEU A 471 -5.40 -24.75 9.14
N ASP A 472 -4.89 -25.99 9.17
CA ASP A 472 -4.73 -26.78 10.40
C ASP A 472 -3.85 -26.04 11.42
N PHE A 473 -2.75 -25.43 10.96
CA PHE A 473 -1.88 -24.61 11.82
C PHE A 473 -2.59 -23.37 12.37
N VAL A 474 -3.35 -22.68 11.54
CA VAL A 474 -4.11 -21.48 11.97
C VAL A 474 -5.15 -21.87 13.02
N GLU A 475 -5.83 -22.98 12.87
CA GLU A 475 -6.79 -23.49 13.84
C GLU A 475 -6.11 -23.88 15.16
N GLU A 476 -5.01 -24.63 15.11
CA GLU A 476 -4.26 -25.11 16.28
C GLU A 476 -3.71 -23.94 17.14
N PHE A 477 -3.23 -22.88 16.49
CA PHE A 477 -2.60 -21.76 17.19
C PHE A 477 -3.47 -20.49 17.21
N ARG A 478 -4.80 -20.64 17.12
CA ARG A 478 -5.75 -19.52 17.13
C ARG A 478 -5.56 -18.57 18.30
N ASP A 479 -5.20 -19.12 19.47
CA ASP A 479 -4.99 -18.38 20.72
C ASP A 479 -3.74 -17.48 20.71
N CYS A 480 -2.81 -17.70 19.79
CA CYS A 480 -1.64 -16.87 19.56
C CYS A 480 -1.86 -15.79 18.47
N MET A 481 -3.06 -15.75 17.88
CA MET A 481 -3.35 -14.86 16.76
C MET A 481 -4.38 -13.80 17.11
N ALA A 482 -4.08 -12.55 16.75
CA ALA A 482 -5.05 -11.45 16.84
C ALA A 482 -6.05 -11.53 15.67
N GLU A 483 -5.54 -11.72 14.47
CA GLU A 483 -6.31 -11.67 13.23
C GLU A 483 -5.55 -12.28 12.06
N ILE A 484 -6.27 -12.58 10.98
CA ILE A 484 -5.71 -12.80 9.65
C ILE A 484 -5.73 -11.43 8.93
N VAL A 485 -4.62 -10.71 9.01
CA VAL A 485 -4.50 -9.35 8.43
C VAL A 485 -4.72 -9.38 6.94
N THR A 486 -4.15 -10.38 6.26
CA THR A 486 -4.29 -10.57 4.81
C THR A 486 -4.36 -12.05 4.50
N CYS A 487 -5.46 -12.49 3.92
CA CYS A 487 -5.55 -13.76 3.21
C CYS A 487 -5.82 -13.43 1.73
N SER A 488 -4.79 -13.53 0.91
CA SER A 488 -4.82 -13.08 -0.48
C SER A 488 -4.66 -14.22 -1.45
N VAL A 489 -5.57 -14.29 -2.44
CA VAL A 489 -5.33 -15.16 -3.59
C VAL A 489 -4.14 -14.61 -4.38
N PHE A 490 -3.21 -15.51 -4.73
CA PHE A 490 -1.99 -15.14 -5.41
C PHE A 490 -2.27 -14.55 -6.81
N LEU A 491 -1.68 -13.41 -7.08
CA LEU A 491 -1.69 -12.77 -8.40
C LEU A 491 -0.29 -12.83 -9.02
N LEU A 492 -0.23 -13.25 -10.26
CA LEU A 492 1.03 -13.36 -11.00
C LEU A 492 1.26 -12.08 -11.82
N HIS A 493 1.94 -11.10 -11.23
CA HIS A 493 2.30 -9.86 -11.91
C HIS A 493 3.41 -10.07 -12.95
N GLN A 494 3.47 -9.21 -13.96
CA GLN A 494 4.50 -9.27 -15.03
C GLN A 494 5.92 -9.26 -14.48
N THR A 495 6.21 -8.49 -13.43
CA THR A 495 7.52 -8.46 -12.77
C THR A 495 7.90 -9.81 -12.17
N LEU A 496 6.93 -10.52 -11.59
CA LEU A 496 7.13 -11.88 -11.08
C LEU A 496 7.28 -12.88 -12.21
N LEU A 497 6.51 -12.73 -13.29
CA LEU A 497 6.61 -13.56 -14.48
C LEU A 497 8.01 -13.51 -15.08
N VAL A 498 8.64 -12.33 -15.14
CA VAL A 498 10.03 -12.17 -15.62
C VAL A 498 11.01 -12.87 -14.69
N LYS A 499 10.84 -12.79 -13.38
CA LYS A 499 11.69 -13.48 -12.38
C LYS A 499 11.60 -15.01 -12.48
N TRP A 500 10.43 -15.54 -12.91
CA TRP A 500 10.13 -16.97 -12.98
C TRP A 500 10.25 -17.55 -14.41
N ARG A 501 10.50 -16.72 -15.39
CA ARG A 501 10.48 -17.07 -16.83
C ARG A 501 11.33 -18.29 -17.20
N ASP A 502 12.41 -18.55 -16.47
CA ASP A 502 13.36 -19.60 -16.81
C ASP A 502 13.10 -20.91 -16.06
N VAL A 503 12.29 -20.91 -14.98
CA VAL A 503 12.12 -22.08 -14.11
C VAL A 503 10.83 -22.85 -14.42
N GLU A 504 9.77 -22.17 -14.90
CA GLU A 504 8.41 -22.73 -14.91
C GLU A 504 7.75 -22.75 -16.31
N LYS A 505 8.48 -22.44 -17.38
CA LYS A 505 7.93 -22.40 -18.75
C LYS A 505 7.16 -23.64 -19.18
N GLN A 506 7.49 -24.79 -18.63
CA GLN A 506 6.89 -26.08 -19.02
C GLN A 506 5.62 -26.44 -18.23
N TYR A 507 5.26 -25.64 -17.20
CA TYR A 507 4.13 -25.95 -16.30
C TYR A 507 3.15 -24.81 -16.11
N LEU A 508 3.34 -23.67 -16.80
CA LEU A 508 2.57 -22.45 -16.62
C LEU A 508 1.82 -22.12 -17.92
N GLU A 509 0.49 -22.23 -17.88
CA GLU A 509 -0.38 -21.59 -18.85
C GLU A 509 -0.75 -20.21 -18.32
N TYR A 510 -0.41 -19.16 -19.05
CA TYR A 510 -0.59 -17.80 -18.61
C TYR A 510 -1.37 -16.99 -19.63
N HIS A 511 -2.52 -16.46 -19.21
CA HIS A 511 -3.34 -15.51 -19.96
C HIS A 511 -3.22 -14.10 -19.38
N ASN A 512 -3.31 -13.97 -18.05
CA ASN A 512 -3.09 -12.74 -17.30
C ASN A 512 -2.78 -13.05 -15.82
N GLY A 513 -2.61 -12.00 -15.00
CA GLY A 513 -2.24 -12.16 -13.58
C GLY A 513 -3.23 -12.96 -12.72
N VAL A 514 -4.47 -13.11 -13.15
CA VAL A 514 -5.54 -13.89 -12.50
C VAL A 514 -5.73 -15.24 -13.18
N ASN A 515 -5.87 -15.22 -14.51
CA ASN A 515 -6.09 -16.40 -15.32
C ASN A 515 -4.75 -17.02 -15.74
N PHE A 516 -4.24 -17.88 -14.88
CA PHE A 516 -3.08 -18.73 -15.14
C PHE A 516 -3.26 -20.08 -14.47
N THR A 517 -2.70 -21.13 -15.06
CA THR A 517 -2.77 -22.50 -14.57
C THR A 517 -1.37 -23.03 -14.36
N THR A 518 -1.16 -23.71 -13.25
CA THR A 518 0.09 -24.44 -12.95
C THR A 518 -0.19 -25.94 -12.86
N LYS A 519 0.86 -26.71 -12.70
CA LYS A 519 0.72 -28.17 -12.43
C LYS A 519 -0.10 -28.46 -11.16
N TRP A 520 -0.14 -27.54 -10.21
CA TRP A 520 -0.68 -27.76 -8.87
C TRP A 520 -2.01 -27.05 -8.59
N ASN A 521 -2.33 -26.02 -9.35
CA ASN A 521 -3.58 -25.29 -9.17
C ASN A 521 -4.03 -24.51 -10.39
N THR A 522 -5.34 -24.43 -10.56
CA THR A 522 -6.06 -23.61 -11.53
C THR A 522 -6.65 -22.38 -10.85
N PRO A 523 -7.20 -21.40 -11.60
CA PRO A 523 -7.95 -20.30 -11.02
C PRO A 523 -9.12 -20.75 -10.11
N MET A 524 -9.81 -21.81 -10.49
CA MET A 524 -10.95 -22.34 -9.72
C MET A 524 -10.50 -23.03 -8.43
N ASP A 525 -9.33 -23.71 -8.42
CA ASP A 525 -8.75 -24.24 -7.19
C ASP A 525 -8.40 -23.12 -6.21
N ARG A 526 -7.87 -22.00 -6.70
CA ARG A 526 -7.57 -20.84 -5.86
C ARG A 526 -8.84 -20.22 -5.26
N LEU A 527 -9.91 -20.10 -6.07
CA LEU A 527 -11.20 -19.62 -5.58
C LEU A 527 -11.77 -20.54 -4.51
N ARG A 528 -11.78 -21.85 -4.74
CA ARG A 528 -12.24 -22.85 -3.77
C ARG A 528 -11.46 -22.80 -2.45
N ARG A 529 -10.13 -22.67 -2.52
CA ARG A 529 -9.27 -22.57 -1.32
C ARG A 529 -9.54 -21.30 -0.51
N ILE A 530 -9.77 -20.17 -1.16
CA ILE A 530 -10.07 -18.92 -0.43
C ILE A 530 -11.45 -19.00 0.26
N GLU A 531 -12.42 -19.68 -0.35
CA GLU A 531 -13.72 -19.96 0.27
C GLU A 531 -13.58 -20.88 1.47
N GLN A 532 -12.78 -21.95 1.37
CA GLN A 532 -12.46 -22.83 2.47
C GLN A 532 -11.73 -22.11 3.61
N ALA A 533 -10.82 -21.18 3.30
CA ALA A 533 -10.17 -20.34 4.30
C ALA A 533 -11.19 -19.50 5.06
N GLU A 534 -12.08 -18.83 4.33
CA GLU A 534 -13.13 -17.98 4.93
C GLU A 534 -14.04 -18.78 5.87
N GLU A 535 -14.48 -19.97 5.45
CA GLU A 535 -15.29 -20.85 6.28
C GLU A 535 -14.53 -21.26 7.56
N THR A 536 -13.25 -21.61 7.43
CA THR A 536 -12.41 -21.95 8.58
C THR A 536 -12.27 -20.77 9.54
N PHE A 537 -11.97 -19.56 9.04
CA PHE A 537 -11.82 -18.38 9.88
C PHE A 537 -13.10 -18.00 10.60
N LYS A 538 -14.26 -18.11 9.94
CA LYS A 538 -15.57 -17.91 10.57
C LYS A 538 -15.81 -18.93 11.68
N ARG A 539 -15.53 -20.23 11.42
CA ARG A 539 -15.73 -21.31 12.37
C ARG A 539 -14.89 -21.16 13.63
N ILE A 540 -13.61 -20.76 13.50
CA ILE A 540 -12.72 -20.56 14.66
C ILE A 540 -12.84 -19.17 15.28
N GLY A 541 -13.69 -18.30 14.75
CA GLY A 541 -13.95 -16.96 15.29
C GLY A 541 -12.74 -16.03 15.25
N ILE A 542 -11.91 -16.10 14.20
CA ILE A 542 -10.79 -15.18 14.01
C ILE A 542 -11.18 -14.03 13.09
N PRO A 543 -10.90 -12.76 13.43
CA PRO A 543 -11.05 -11.66 12.50
C PRO A 543 -10.17 -11.88 11.26
N TYR A 544 -10.68 -11.54 10.07
CA TYR A 544 -9.94 -11.75 8.83
C TYR A 544 -10.26 -10.71 7.75
N SER A 545 -9.30 -10.53 6.83
CA SER A 545 -9.47 -9.76 5.60
C SER A 545 -9.08 -10.63 4.39
N ILE A 546 -9.99 -10.71 3.41
CA ILE A 546 -9.78 -11.49 2.18
C ILE A 546 -9.57 -10.52 1.01
N TYR A 547 -8.50 -10.78 0.25
CA TYR A 547 -8.12 -9.96 -0.90
C TYR A 547 -8.14 -10.76 -2.20
N ASN A 548 -8.40 -10.06 -3.30
CA ASN A 548 -8.37 -10.57 -4.68
C ASN A 548 -9.45 -11.61 -5.03
N ARG A 549 -10.36 -11.97 -4.11
CA ARG A 549 -11.45 -12.92 -4.39
C ARG A 549 -12.35 -12.44 -5.53
N GLY A 550 -12.69 -11.15 -5.57
CA GLY A 550 -13.58 -10.57 -6.59
C GLY A 550 -13.10 -10.83 -8.01
N LEU A 551 -11.77 -10.72 -8.25
CA LEU A 551 -11.17 -10.99 -9.56
C LEU A 551 -11.40 -12.43 -10.05
N TYR A 552 -11.39 -13.39 -9.15
CA TYR A 552 -11.62 -14.80 -9.48
C TYR A 552 -13.10 -15.12 -9.65
N LEU A 553 -14.01 -14.40 -8.97
CA LEU A 553 -15.46 -14.49 -9.19
C LEU A 553 -15.82 -13.94 -10.56
N GLU A 554 -15.27 -12.79 -10.95
CA GLU A 554 -15.47 -12.22 -12.30
C GLU A 554 -14.98 -13.17 -13.39
N LEU A 555 -13.81 -13.80 -13.20
CA LEU A 555 -13.28 -14.79 -14.13
C LEU A 555 -14.21 -16.01 -14.25
N LYS A 556 -14.75 -16.50 -13.13
CA LYS A 556 -15.70 -17.61 -13.10
C LYS A 556 -16.97 -17.26 -13.90
N GLU A 557 -17.55 -16.08 -13.66
CA GLU A 557 -18.72 -15.62 -14.41
C GLU A 557 -18.48 -15.50 -15.92
N GLN A 558 -17.27 -15.04 -16.30
CA GLN A 558 -16.88 -14.98 -17.71
C GLN A 558 -16.81 -16.37 -18.33
N GLN A 559 -16.18 -17.33 -17.67
CA GLN A 559 -16.08 -18.72 -18.14
C GLN A 559 -17.46 -19.40 -18.25
N GLU A 560 -18.35 -19.15 -17.29
CA GLU A 560 -19.72 -19.68 -17.33
C GLU A 560 -20.51 -19.12 -18.50
N LYS A 561 -20.40 -17.81 -18.81
CA LYS A 561 -21.02 -17.18 -19.98
C LYS A 561 -20.48 -17.73 -21.29
N GLU A 562 -19.17 -17.93 -21.39
CA GLU A 562 -18.54 -18.52 -22.57
C GLU A 562 -18.97 -19.97 -22.80
N GLN A 563 -19.12 -20.77 -21.74
CA GLN A 563 -19.64 -22.14 -21.82
C GLN A 563 -21.10 -22.15 -22.30
N GLN A 564 -21.96 -21.30 -21.73
CA GLN A 564 -23.37 -21.19 -22.15
C GLN A 564 -23.50 -20.75 -23.61
N SER A 565 -22.69 -19.79 -24.06
CA SER A 565 -22.72 -19.35 -25.45
C SER A 565 -22.23 -20.43 -26.43
N ASN A 566 -21.28 -21.26 -26.01
CA ASN A 566 -20.82 -22.41 -26.83
C ASN A 566 -21.83 -23.57 -26.85
N GLU A 567 -22.59 -23.76 -25.78
CA GLU A 567 -23.70 -24.75 -25.77
C GLU A 567 -24.88 -24.33 -26.63
N GLU A 568 -25.17 -23.02 -26.71
CA GLU A 568 -26.20 -22.48 -27.62
C GLU A 568 -25.81 -22.57 -29.11
N ILE A 569 -24.51 -22.59 -29.44
CA ILE A 569 -24.02 -22.71 -30.83
C ILE A 569 -24.03 -24.16 -31.34
N VAL A 570 -24.11 -25.15 -30.49
CA VAL A 570 -24.14 -26.59 -30.88
C VAL A 570 -25.49 -27.03 -31.46
N VAL A 571 -26.52 -26.17 -31.57
CA VAL A 571 -27.87 -26.47 -32.12
C VAL A 571 -28.05 -25.90 -33.53
N ILE A 572 -27.02 -25.59 -34.29
CA ILE A 572 -27.18 -25.24 -35.72
C ILE A 572 -26.41 -26.23 -36.59
N ASP A 573 -27.14 -26.88 -37.48
CA ASP A 573 -26.74 -27.90 -38.46
C ASP A 573 -25.46 -27.56 -39.25
N PRO A 574 -24.68 -28.60 -39.63
CA PRO A 574 -23.36 -28.40 -40.26
C PRO A 574 -23.48 -28.12 -41.75
N ILE A 575 -23.38 -26.86 -42.18
CA ILE A 575 -22.99 -26.57 -43.58
C ILE A 575 -22.11 -25.31 -43.61
N ILE A 576 -20.95 -25.52 -44.20
CA ILE A 576 -19.97 -24.66 -44.83
C ILE A 576 -18.63 -24.58 -44.09
N GLN A 577 -17.72 -25.37 -44.61
CA GLN A 577 -16.28 -25.18 -44.49
C GLN A 577 -15.89 -23.86 -45.17
N THR A 578 -15.27 -22.95 -44.44
CA THR A 578 -14.41 -21.93 -45.00
C THR A 578 -13.09 -21.90 -44.23
N GLU A 579 -12.03 -21.82 -44.99
CA GLU A 579 -10.63 -21.98 -44.66
C GLU A 579 -10.20 -21.19 -43.41
N GLU A 580 -9.52 -21.88 -42.51
CA GLU A 580 -8.87 -21.33 -41.32
C GLU A 580 -7.70 -20.44 -41.75
N GLU A 581 -7.73 -19.17 -41.39
CA GLU A 581 -6.49 -18.38 -41.30
C GLU A 581 -5.68 -18.83 -40.07
N PRO A 582 -4.37 -19.04 -40.21
CA PRO A 582 -3.56 -19.60 -39.13
C PRO A 582 -3.39 -18.56 -38.01
N ILE A 583 -3.74 -18.99 -36.77
CA ILE A 583 -3.36 -18.31 -35.54
C ILE A 583 -1.83 -18.23 -35.53
N ILE A 584 -1.30 -17.02 -35.55
CA ILE A 584 0.12 -16.76 -35.37
C ILE A 584 0.48 -17.14 -33.92
N LEU A 585 0.96 -18.35 -33.74
CA LEU A 585 1.73 -18.74 -32.57
C LEU A 585 3.05 -17.94 -32.61
N PHE A 586 3.32 -17.18 -31.58
CA PHE A 586 4.60 -16.53 -31.37
C PHE A 586 5.69 -17.59 -31.14
N GLU A 587 6.16 -18.22 -32.21
CA GLU A 587 7.47 -18.85 -32.32
C GLU A 587 8.43 -17.76 -32.78
N ASP A 588 9.44 -17.48 -31.97
CA ASP A 588 10.60 -16.61 -32.13
C ASP A 588 10.62 -15.33 -31.28
N LEU A 589 10.82 -15.54 -29.99
CA LEU A 589 11.37 -14.53 -29.07
C LEU A 589 12.91 -14.65 -28.90
N ASN A 590 13.60 -15.29 -29.84
CA ASN A 590 15.05 -15.48 -29.74
C ASN A 590 15.89 -14.30 -30.31
N ASP A 591 15.27 -13.30 -30.90
CA ASP A 591 15.96 -12.16 -31.54
C ASP A 591 15.90 -10.84 -30.73
N ILE A 592 15.79 -10.90 -29.40
CA ILE A 592 16.01 -9.71 -28.59
C ILE A 592 17.52 -9.62 -28.30
N PRO A 593 18.25 -8.62 -28.81
CA PRO A 593 19.66 -8.46 -28.52
C PRO A 593 19.88 -8.24 -27.04
N LYS A 594 20.70 -9.10 -26.42
CA LYS A 594 21.13 -8.93 -25.03
C LYS A 594 21.86 -7.59 -24.90
N PRO A 595 21.54 -6.75 -23.90
CA PRO A 595 22.31 -5.54 -23.68
C PRO A 595 23.75 -5.90 -23.33
N GLN A 596 24.68 -5.46 -24.17
CA GLN A 596 26.11 -5.55 -23.89
C GLN A 596 26.46 -4.52 -22.82
N TYR A 597 26.58 -4.97 -21.57
CA TYR A 597 27.25 -4.18 -20.55
C TYR A 597 28.75 -4.16 -20.86
N LYS A 598 29.23 -3.04 -21.39
CA LYS A 598 30.66 -2.75 -21.39
C LYS A 598 31.13 -2.61 -19.95
N LYS A 599 31.92 -3.58 -19.50
CA LYS A 599 32.82 -3.43 -18.34
C LYS A 599 33.88 -2.40 -18.72
N ASN A 600 33.81 -1.22 -18.16
CA ASN A 600 34.84 -0.20 -17.95
C ASN A 600 34.11 0.99 -17.32
N LEU A 601 34.47 1.42 -16.14
CA LEU A 601 35.62 1.99 -15.49
C LEU A 601 35.30 2.29 -14.02
N ILE A 602 36.18 1.83 -13.16
CA ILE A 602 36.80 2.47 -11.99
C ILE A 602 35.97 3.53 -11.27
#